data_1ba83f0146b043a767aa8d77e4e9a4e6
#
_entry.id   1ba83f0146b043a767aa8d77e4e9a4e6
#
_cell.length_a   1.000
_cell.length_b   1.000
_cell.length_c   1.000
_cell.angle_alpha   90.00
_cell.angle_beta   90.00
_cell.angle_gamma   90.00
#
_symmetry.space_group_name_H-M   'P 1'
#
loop_
_entity.id
_entity.type
_entity.pdbx_description
1 polymer ?
#
loop_
_entity_poly.entity_id
_entity_poly.type
_entity_poly.pdbx_seq_one_letter_code
_entity_poly.pdbx_strand_id
1 'polypeptide(L)'
;AKRMTEATGCEACTIHRLLELTGNVDDSSANVHFERNADNPLDADVIIIDEMSMVDIHLMHALLSAIVPGTRLVLVGDQNQLPSVGPGSVLRDLIRSECFPIVCLTHIFRQASQSDIVVNAHKIHNGEEVILDNKSKDFFFLKRYDVNVIWKVLVTLVSQKLPRYVDAR
;
A
#
# COMPACT_ATOMS: atom_id res chain seq x y z
N ALA A 1 -4.74 8.71 0.06
CA ALA A 1 -5.30 10.01 0.43
C ALA A 1 -6.62 10.27 -0.29
N LYS A 2 -6.66 10.50 -1.64
CA LYS A 2 -7.88 10.90 -2.37
C LYS A 2 -9.09 10.00 -2.10
N ARG A 3 -8.90 8.68 -2.16
CA ARG A 3 -9.94 7.69 -1.91
C ARG A 3 -10.48 7.72 -0.46
N MET A 4 -9.63 8.01 0.50
CA MET A 4 -10.06 8.20 1.90
C MET A 4 -10.91 9.45 2.03
N THR A 5 -10.48 10.56 1.43
CA THR A 5 -11.25 11.81 1.44
C THR A 5 -12.64 11.61 0.83
N GLU A 6 -12.74 10.93 -0.32
CA GLU A 6 -14.02 10.64 -0.97
C GLU A 6 -14.94 9.75 -0.10
N ALA A 7 -14.37 8.79 0.62
CA ALA A 7 -15.14 7.85 1.44
C ALA A 7 -15.57 8.43 2.80
N THR A 8 -14.77 9.31 3.38
CA THR A 8 -15.00 9.82 4.75
C THR A 8 -15.56 11.24 4.79
N GLY A 9 -15.40 12.00 3.70
CA GLY A 9 -15.68 13.43 3.67
C GLY A 9 -14.66 14.29 4.44
N CYS A 10 -13.63 13.67 5.04
CA CYS A 10 -12.57 14.35 5.76
C CYS A 10 -11.32 14.47 4.87
N GLU A 11 -10.55 15.55 5.05
CA GLU A 11 -9.30 15.70 4.31
C GLU A 11 -8.31 14.61 4.72
N ALA A 12 -7.75 13.91 3.73
CA ALA A 12 -6.69 12.92 3.91
C ALA A 12 -5.45 13.33 3.10
N CYS A 13 -4.28 13.19 3.71
CA CYS A 13 -3.00 13.51 3.09
C CYS A 13 -1.99 12.38 3.33
N THR A 14 -0.79 12.51 2.78
CA THR A 14 0.32 11.59 3.10
C THR A 14 0.87 11.88 4.49
N ILE A 15 1.51 10.89 5.14
CA ILE A 15 2.16 11.11 6.46
C ILE A 15 3.19 12.24 6.38
N HIS A 16 3.98 12.30 5.31
CA HIS A 16 4.97 13.37 5.10
C HIS A 16 4.31 14.77 5.09
N ARG A 17 3.16 14.91 4.43
CA ARG A 17 2.41 16.16 4.42
C ARG A 17 1.74 16.44 5.76
N LEU A 18 1.23 15.42 6.44
CA LEU A 18 0.66 15.53 7.78
C LEU A 18 1.70 16.03 8.78
N LEU A 19 2.94 15.55 8.66
CA LEU A 19 4.07 15.96 9.49
C LEU A 19 4.76 17.25 9.03
N GLU A 20 4.22 17.89 7.98
CA GLU A 20 4.78 19.15 7.42
C GLU A 20 6.26 19.03 7.10
N LEU A 21 6.59 18.07 6.21
CA LEU A 21 7.97 17.85 5.76
C LEU A 21 8.56 19.11 5.13
N THR A 22 9.66 19.59 5.69
CA THR A 22 10.48 20.70 5.14
C THR A 22 11.79 20.15 4.61
N GLY A 23 12.08 20.38 3.32
CA GLY A 23 13.27 19.89 2.62
C GLY A 23 12.96 19.02 1.42
N ASN A 24 13.97 18.77 0.57
CA ASN A 24 13.86 17.87 -0.59
C ASN A 24 14.01 16.42 -0.15
N VAL A 25 13.04 15.59 -0.54
CA VAL A 25 13.03 14.13 -0.31
C VAL A 25 14.18 13.40 -1.03
N ASP A 26 14.80 14.07 -2.02
CA ASP A 26 15.88 13.50 -2.86
C ASP A 26 17.28 13.55 -2.24
N ASP A 27 17.46 14.27 -1.13
CA ASP A 27 18.74 14.25 -0.41
C ASP A 27 18.82 13.00 0.46
N SER A 28 19.60 12.03 0.00
CA SER A 28 19.95 10.77 0.69
C SER A 28 20.77 10.98 1.99
N SER A 29 20.80 12.18 2.50
CA SER A 29 21.53 12.59 3.71
C SER A 29 20.59 13.20 4.74
N ALA A 30 20.52 12.56 5.87
CA ALA A 30 20.37 12.98 7.28
C ALA A 30 19.57 14.25 7.70
N ASN A 31 18.91 14.98 6.80
CA ASN A 31 18.26 16.26 7.12
C ASN A 31 16.79 16.33 6.70
N VAL A 32 16.07 15.21 6.75
CA VAL A 32 14.61 15.24 6.67
C VAL A 32 14.11 15.83 7.99
N HIS A 33 13.60 17.06 7.93
CA HIS A 33 13.03 17.72 9.10
C HIS A 33 11.52 17.77 8.98
N PHE A 34 10.85 17.36 10.06
CA PHE A 34 9.40 17.45 10.19
C PHE A 34 9.08 18.57 11.19
N GLU A 35 8.22 19.51 10.78
CA GLU A 35 7.74 20.60 11.64
C GLU A 35 6.84 20.08 12.77
N ARG A 36 6.11 18.99 12.52
CA ARG A 36 5.31 18.30 13.52
C ARG A 36 6.19 17.29 14.27
N ASN A 37 6.31 17.51 15.58
CA ASN A 37 7.15 16.74 16.48
C ASN A 37 6.68 16.90 17.94
N ALA A 38 7.46 16.50 18.92
CA ALA A 38 7.10 16.59 20.34
C ALA A 38 6.86 18.01 20.85
N ASP A 39 7.54 19.02 20.27
CA ASP A 39 7.40 20.44 20.62
C ASP A 39 6.24 21.11 19.86
N ASN A 40 5.84 20.55 18.73
CA ASN A 40 4.73 21.02 17.89
C ASN A 40 3.88 19.84 17.43
N PRO A 41 3.12 19.22 18.34
CA PRO A 41 2.39 17.98 18.06
C PRO A 41 1.18 18.19 17.13
N LEU A 42 0.67 17.08 16.61
CA LEU A 42 -0.57 17.04 15.87
C LEU A 42 -1.76 17.28 16.81
N ASP A 43 -2.65 18.18 16.42
CA ASP A 43 -3.90 18.45 17.14
C ASP A 43 -5.02 17.55 16.56
N ALA A 44 -5.10 16.33 17.07
CA ALA A 44 -6.08 15.35 16.61
C ALA A 44 -6.43 14.34 17.71
N ASP A 45 -7.71 14.06 17.88
CA ASP A 45 -8.19 13.01 18.79
C ASP A 45 -8.01 11.61 18.21
N VAL A 46 -8.08 11.47 16.88
CA VAL A 46 -7.95 10.22 16.16
C VAL A 46 -7.10 10.42 14.92
N ILE A 47 -6.12 9.55 14.72
CA ILE A 47 -5.30 9.49 13.52
C ILE A 47 -5.46 8.11 12.89
N ILE A 48 -5.81 8.06 11.62
CA ILE A 48 -5.96 6.82 10.85
C ILE A 48 -4.89 6.80 9.77
N ILE A 49 -4.01 5.82 9.82
CA ILE A 49 -2.96 5.59 8.82
C ILE A 49 -3.30 4.37 7.99
N ASP A 50 -3.44 4.57 6.70
CA ASP A 50 -3.65 3.51 5.71
C ASP A 50 -2.34 3.18 4.98
N GLU A 51 -2.26 1.98 4.38
CA GLU A 51 -1.07 1.46 3.67
C GLU A 51 0.17 1.37 4.56
N MET A 52 -0.01 0.90 5.80
CA MET A 52 1.07 0.78 6.80
C MET A 52 2.22 -0.15 6.39
N SER A 53 2.03 -1.04 5.42
CA SER A 53 3.11 -1.87 4.85
C SER A 53 4.26 -1.04 4.27
N MET A 54 3.97 0.19 3.82
CA MET A 54 4.94 1.11 3.20
C MET A 54 5.64 2.04 4.20
N VAL A 55 5.28 1.99 5.48
CA VAL A 55 5.85 2.85 6.53
C VAL A 55 7.09 2.18 7.13
N ASP A 56 8.23 2.86 7.04
CA ASP A 56 9.48 2.42 7.66
C ASP A 56 9.61 2.90 9.11
N ILE A 57 10.70 2.48 9.77
CA ILE A 57 10.91 2.79 11.18
C ILE A 57 11.15 4.29 11.43
N HIS A 58 11.78 5.01 10.49
CA HIS A 58 12.05 6.44 10.63
C HIS A 58 10.78 7.26 10.52
N LEU A 59 9.94 6.94 9.54
CA LEU A 59 8.65 7.61 9.35
C LEU A 59 7.70 7.31 10.51
N MET A 60 7.70 6.07 11.01
CA MET A 60 6.92 5.68 12.19
C MET A 60 7.40 6.42 13.43
N HIS A 61 8.71 6.54 13.64
CA HIS A 61 9.27 7.30 14.76
C HIS A 61 8.85 8.78 14.70
N ALA A 62 8.96 9.40 13.53
CA ALA A 62 8.54 10.79 13.34
C ALA A 62 7.05 10.99 13.63
N LEU A 63 6.20 10.07 13.14
CA LEU A 63 4.77 10.09 13.41
C LEU A 63 4.46 9.98 14.91
N LEU A 64 5.07 9.02 15.59
CA LEU A 64 4.84 8.82 17.03
C LEU A 64 5.35 9.99 17.86
N SER A 65 6.44 10.64 17.46
CA SER A 65 6.96 11.83 18.13
C SER A 65 6.02 13.04 18.03
N ALA A 66 5.18 13.09 17.01
CA ALA A 66 4.21 14.16 16.80
C ALA A 66 2.82 13.88 17.42
N ILE A 67 2.61 12.71 18.01
CA ILE A 67 1.34 12.32 18.60
C ILE A 67 1.34 12.57 20.12
N VAL A 68 0.30 13.20 20.64
CA VAL A 68 0.15 13.41 22.08
C VAL A 68 -0.49 12.20 22.75
N PRO A 69 -0.15 11.94 24.04
CA PRO A 69 -0.83 10.92 24.83
C PRO A 69 -2.35 11.15 24.88
N GLY A 70 -3.12 10.10 24.60
CA GLY A 70 -4.58 10.18 24.52
C GLY A 70 -5.14 10.17 23.10
N THR A 71 -4.35 10.53 22.09
CA THR A 71 -4.74 10.37 20.68
C THR A 71 -4.93 8.90 20.34
N ARG A 72 -6.04 8.57 19.70
CA ARG A 72 -6.29 7.22 19.21
C ARG A 72 -5.61 7.02 17.84
N LEU A 73 -4.72 6.04 17.75
CA LEU A 73 -4.04 5.69 16.51
C LEU A 73 -4.64 4.39 15.93
N VAL A 74 -5.11 4.45 14.70
CA VAL A 74 -5.63 3.31 13.93
C VAL A 74 -4.70 3.05 12.75
N LEU A 75 -4.09 1.87 12.72
CA LEU A 75 -3.15 1.46 11.69
C LEU A 75 -3.83 0.43 10.78
N VAL A 76 -3.91 0.72 9.50
CA VAL A 76 -4.53 -0.14 8.47
C VAL A 76 -3.48 -0.50 7.44
N GLY A 77 -3.43 -1.76 7.04
CA GLY A 77 -2.48 -2.20 6.01
C GLY A 77 -2.53 -3.69 5.78
N ASP A 78 -1.81 -4.14 4.78
CA ASP A 78 -1.70 -5.55 4.42
C ASP A 78 -0.25 -6.01 4.64
N GLN A 79 -0.05 -6.89 5.62
CA GLN A 79 1.27 -7.44 5.95
C GLN A 79 1.89 -8.31 4.82
N ASN A 80 1.09 -8.69 3.83
CA ASN A 80 1.48 -9.53 2.70
C ASN A 80 1.88 -8.70 1.47
N GLN A 81 1.64 -7.40 1.49
CA GLN A 81 2.16 -6.49 0.48
C GLN A 81 3.66 -6.27 0.64
N LEU A 82 4.27 -5.65 -0.39
CA LEU A 82 5.69 -5.32 -0.36
C LEU A 82 5.99 -4.41 0.85
N PRO A 83 7.09 -4.69 1.57
CA PRO A 83 7.50 -3.85 2.68
C PRO A 83 7.98 -2.48 2.21
N SER A 84 8.19 -1.57 3.16
CA SER A 84 8.82 -0.27 2.91
C SER A 84 10.20 -0.43 2.25
N VAL A 85 10.59 0.58 1.46
CA VAL A 85 11.95 0.67 0.89
C VAL A 85 12.96 1.02 1.99
N GLY A 86 12.56 1.82 2.98
CA GLY A 86 13.35 2.15 4.15
C GLY A 86 13.44 0.99 5.17
N PRO A 87 14.25 1.13 6.22
CA PRO A 87 14.52 0.08 7.17
C PRO A 87 13.32 -0.25 8.06
N GLY A 88 13.20 -1.54 8.42
CA GLY A 88 12.17 -2.05 9.33
C GLY A 88 10.92 -2.58 8.63
N SER A 89 10.18 -3.41 9.36
CA SER A 89 8.89 -4.00 8.93
C SER A 89 7.82 -3.67 9.98
N VAL A 90 7.60 -2.38 10.20
CA VAL A 90 6.81 -1.86 11.33
C VAL A 90 5.46 -2.56 11.50
N LEU A 91 4.64 -2.64 10.45
CA LEU A 91 3.34 -3.29 10.53
C LEU A 91 3.45 -4.76 10.95
N ARG A 92 4.37 -5.50 10.34
CA ARG A 92 4.59 -6.92 10.65
C ARG A 92 5.08 -7.12 12.09
N ASP A 93 5.96 -6.26 12.55
CA ASP A 93 6.52 -6.34 13.90
C ASP A 93 5.46 -5.99 14.96
N LEU A 94 4.61 -4.99 14.71
CA LEU A 94 3.47 -4.67 15.56
C LEU A 94 2.48 -5.85 15.64
N ILE A 95 2.15 -6.48 14.52
CA ILE A 95 1.28 -7.67 14.49
C ILE A 95 1.90 -8.82 15.30
N ARG A 96 3.19 -9.10 15.09
CA ARG A 96 3.89 -10.20 15.77
C ARG A 96 4.10 -9.98 17.26
N SER A 97 4.12 -8.73 17.69
CA SER A 97 4.29 -8.42 19.12
C SER A 97 3.10 -8.85 19.98
N GLU A 98 1.92 -9.02 19.37
CA GLU A 98 0.65 -9.33 20.06
C GLU A 98 0.31 -8.36 21.21
N CYS A 99 0.96 -7.19 21.25
CA CYS A 99 0.78 -6.19 22.31
C CYS A 99 -0.43 -5.28 22.05
N PHE A 100 -1.02 -5.33 20.87
CA PHE A 100 -2.10 -4.43 20.44
C PHE A 100 -3.32 -5.21 19.98
N PRO A 101 -4.54 -4.65 20.09
CA PRO A 101 -5.72 -5.24 19.48
C PRO A 101 -5.57 -5.28 17.95
N ILE A 102 -5.78 -6.48 17.36
CA ILE A 102 -5.64 -6.69 15.92
C ILE A 102 -6.93 -7.26 15.38
N VAL A 103 -7.40 -6.71 14.26
CA VAL A 103 -8.52 -7.24 13.49
C VAL A 103 -8.01 -7.65 12.11
N CYS A 104 -8.06 -8.95 11.81
CA CYS A 104 -7.70 -9.48 10.51
C CYS A 104 -8.94 -9.69 9.64
N LEU A 105 -8.96 -9.07 8.45
CA LEU A 105 -10.01 -9.28 7.46
C LEU A 105 -9.61 -10.47 6.58
N THR A 106 -10.33 -11.59 6.73
CA THR A 106 -10.00 -12.85 6.04
C THR A 106 -11.02 -13.21 4.94
N HIS A 107 -12.18 -12.54 4.91
CA HIS A 107 -13.23 -12.85 3.95
C HIS A 107 -13.08 -12.10 2.64
N ILE A 108 -12.99 -12.86 1.54
CA ILE A 108 -13.08 -12.33 0.18
C ILE A 108 -14.56 -12.21 -0.19
N PHE A 109 -15.01 -11.00 -0.50
CA PHE A 109 -16.38 -10.82 -0.96
C PHE A 109 -16.63 -11.55 -2.29
N ARG A 110 -17.85 -12.07 -2.47
CA ARG A 110 -18.27 -12.89 -3.63
C ARG A 110 -17.91 -12.25 -4.99
N GLN A 111 -17.99 -10.94 -5.13
CA GLN A 111 -17.59 -10.24 -6.35
C GLN A 111 -16.08 -10.32 -6.65
N ALA A 112 -15.26 -10.27 -5.62
CA ALA A 112 -13.80 -10.41 -5.75
C ALA A 112 -13.39 -11.86 -6.00
N SER A 113 -14.12 -12.85 -5.48
CA SER A 113 -13.85 -14.28 -5.73
C SER A 113 -14.16 -14.73 -7.17
N GLN A 114 -14.82 -13.90 -7.98
CA GLN A 114 -15.03 -14.14 -9.41
C GLN A 114 -13.88 -13.62 -10.29
N SER A 115 -12.94 -12.89 -9.70
CA SER A 115 -11.74 -12.41 -10.36
C SER A 115 -10.59 -13.39 -10.19
N ASP A 116 -10.08 -13.94 -11.27
CA ASP A 116 -8.93 -14.85 -11.23
C ASP A 116 -7.64 -14.11 -10.83
N ILE A 117 -7.56 -12.79 -11.01
CA ILE A 117 -6.49 -11.96 -10.45
C ILE A 117 -6.46 -12.09 -8.94
N VAL A 118 -7.61 -11.92 -8.27
CA VAL A 118 -7.72 -11.99 -6.81
C VAL A 118 -7.47 -13.41 -6.32
N VAL A 119 -8.09 -14.40 -6.95
CA VAL A 119 -7.91 -15.81 -6.60
C VAL A 119 -6.45 -16.24 -6.73
N ASN A 120 -5.79 -15.86 -7.83
CA ASN A 120 -4.38 -16.19 -8.06
C ASN A 120 -3.44 -15.43 -7.10
N ALA A 121 -3.76 -14.20 -6.73
CA ALA A 121 -2.99 -13.48 -5.72
C ALA A 121 -3.02 -14.23 -4.36
N HIS A 122 -4.18 -14.72 -3.94
CA HIS A 122 -4.30 -15.54 -2.72
C HIS A 122 -3.56 -16.88 -2.83
N LYS A 123 -3.62 -17.55 -3.99
CA LYS A 123 -2.83 -18.77 -4.23
C LYS A 123 -1.34 -18.54 -4.08
N ILE A 124 -0.83 -17.47 -4.72
CA ILE A 124 0.60 -17.09 -4.61
C ILE A 124 0.97 -16.80 -3.16
N HIS A 125 0.11 -16.08 -2.43
CA HIS A 125 0.33 -15.79 -1.01
C HIS A 125 0.42 -17.06 -0.17
N ASN A 126 -0.43 -18.06 -0.43
CA ASN A 126 -0.46 -19.34 0.28
C ASN A 126 0.63 -20.31 -0.20
N GLY A 127 1.44 -19.97 -1.20
CA GLY A 127 2.42 -20.88 -1.82
C GLY A 127 1.79 -21.96 -2.70
N GLU A 128 0.55 -21.75 -3.17
CA GLU A 128 -0.16 -22.65 -4.05
C GLU A 128 0.17 -22.40 -5.52
N GLU A 129 0.03 -23.43 -6.36
CA GLU A 129 0.24 -23.29 -7.80
C GLU A 129 -0.87 -22.49 -8.48
N VAL A 130 -0.45 -21.60 -9.37
CA VAL A 130 -1.34 -20.76 -10.20
C VAL A 130 -1.58 -21.45 -11.55
N ILE A 131 -2.84 -21.51 -11.97
CA ILE A 131 -3.20 -22.04 -13.29
C ILE A 131 -2.93 -20.99 -14.36
N LEU A 132 -2.02 -21.31 -15.30
CA LEU A 132 -1.54 -20.41 -16.36
C LEU A 132 -2.06 -20.83 -17.74
N ASP A 133 -3.30 -21.30 -17.83
CA ASP A 133 -3.89 -21.85 -19.06
C ASP A 133 -4.56 -20.81 -19.97
N ASN A 134 -4.57 -19.54 -19.56
CA ASN A 134 -5.16 -18.40 -20.28
C ASN A 134 -6.67 -18.56 -20.61
N LYS A 135 -7.40 -19.33 -19.83
CA LYS A 135 -8.87 -19.47 -19.95
C LYS A 135 -9.63 -18.49 -19.09
N SER A 136 -8.91 -17.72 -18.28
CA SER A 136 -9.44 -16.68 -17.41
C SER A 136 -10.03 -15.52 -18.20
N LYS A 137 -10.95 -14.78 -17.57
CA LYS A 137 -11.53 -13.55 -18.13
C LYS A 137 -10.67 -12.31 -17.86
N ASP A 138 -9.85 -12.33 -16.82
CA ASP A 138 -9.12 -11.16 -16.31
C ASP A 138 -7.65 -11.45 -15.95
N PHE A 139 -7.22 -12.73 -15.96
CA PHE A 139 -5.85 -13.13 -15.67
C PHE A 139 -5.22 -13.89 -16.84
N PHE A 140 -4.13 -13.36 -17.40
CA PHE A 140 -3.46 -13.93 -18.55
C PHE A 140 -1.95 -14.00 -18.33
N PHE A 141 -1.34 -15.12 -18.67
CA PHE A 141 0.10 -15.34 -18.60
C PHE A 141 0.71 -15.49 -19.99
N LEU A 142 1.57 -14.57 -20.36
CA LEU A 142 2.29 -14.60 -21.64
C LEU A 142 3.76 -14.95 -21.42
N LYS A 143 4.11 -16.21 -21.62
CA LYS A 143 5.47 -16.71 -21.47
C LYS A 143 6.38 -16.17 -22.58
N ARG A 144 7.34 -15.34 -22.24
CA ARG A 144 8.34 -14.75 -23.13
C ARG A 144 9.68 -14.70 -22.41
N TYR A 145 10.78 -14.92 -23.14
CA TYR A 145 12.13 -14.96 -22.59
C TYR A 145 13.03 -13.84 -23.13
N ASP A 146 12.75 -13.34 -24.33
CA ASP A 146 13.53 -12.28 -24.96
C ASP A 146 12.98 -10.89 -24.57
N VAL A 147 13.87 -10.03 -24.06
CA VAL A 147 13.51 -8.69 -23.58
C VAL A 147 12.90 -7.82 -24.68
N ASN A 148 13.40 -7.92 -25.92
CA ASN A 148 12.89 -7.13 -27.05
C ASN A 148 11.48 -7.60 -27.45
N VAL A 149 11.22 -8.90 -27.34
CA VAL A 149 9.89 -9.47 -27.59
C VAL A 149 8.94 -9.03 -26.47
N ILE A 150 9.36 -9.04 -25.20
CA ILE A 150 8.58 -8.56 -24.07
C ILE A 150 8.21 -7.09 -24.29
N TRP A 151 9.18 -6.25 -24.62
CA TRP A 151 8.97 -4.84 -24.91
C TRP A 151 7.94 -4.61 -26.02
N LYS A 152 8.11 -5.29 -27.17
CA LYS A 152 7.15 -5.17 -28.28
C LYS A 152 5.74 -5.60 -27.90
N VAL A 153 5.61 -6.69 -27.14
CA VAL A 153 4.31 -7.18 -26.66
C VAL A 153 3.68 -6.16 -25.71
N LEU A 154 4.43 -5.61 -24.76
CA LEU A 154 3.93 -4.60 -23.82
C LEU A 154 3.45 -3.35 -24.55
N VAL A 155 4.26 -2.81 -25.46
CA VAL A 155 3.87 -1.63 -26.26
C VAL A 155 2.61 -1.92 -27.07
N THR A 156 2.51 -3.07 -27.72
CA THR A 156 1.34 -3.45 -28.50
C THR A 156 0.09 -3.60 -27.64
N LEU A 157 0.21 -4.21 -26.45
CA LEU A 157 -0.90 -4.35 -25.52
C LEU A 157 -1.41 -2.98 -25.08
N VAL A 158 -0.52 -2.10 -24.63
CA VAL A 158 -0.89 -0.79 -24.08
C VAL A 158 -1.45 0.13 -25.18
N SER A 159 -0.84 0.16 -26.38
CA SER A 159 -1.21 1.09 -27.43
C SER A 159 -2.41 0.65 -28.29
N GLN A 160 -2.63 -0.65 -28.44
CA GLN A 160 -3.59 -1.17 -29.43
C GLN A 160 -4.69 -2.07 -28.84
N LYS A 161 -4.37 -2.85 -27.79
CA LYS A 161 -5.31 -3.84 -27.27
C LYS A 161 -6.11 -3.32 -26.08
N LEU A 162 -5.45 -2.78 -25.05
CA LEU A 162 -6.12 -2.28 -23.85
C LEU A 162 -7.13 -1.16 -24.11
N PRO A 163 -6.87 -0.16 -24.98
CA PRO A 163 -7.87 0.87 -25.27
C PRO A 163 -9.19 0.30 -25.80
N ARG A 164 -9.12 -0.70 -26.69
CA ARG A 164 -10.31 -1.38 -27.23
C ARG A 164 -11.11 -2.15 -26.18
N TYR A 165 -10.47 -2.62 -25.11
CA TYR A 165 -11.13 -3.30 -24.00
C TYR A 165 -11.77 -2.31 -23.01
N VAL A 166 -11.19 -1.13 -22.83
CA VAL A 166 -11.71 -0.09 -21.92
C VAL A 166 -12.90 0.63 -22.55
N ASP A 167 -12.83 0.94 -23.85
CA ASP A 167 -13.90 1.62 -24.58
C ASP A 167 -15.13 0.71 -24.82
N ALA A 168 -14.99 -0.60 -24.67
CA ALA A 168 -16.08 -1.58 -24.81
C ALA A 168 -16.87 -1.84 -23.51
N ARG A 169 -16.55 -1.15 -22.41
CA ARG A 169 -17.24 -1.21 -21.11
C ARG A 169 -17.87 0.13 -20.78
#